data_f877e1432fce734e7bbf7ccab7b3f92b
#
_entry.id   f877e1432fce734e7bbf7ccab7b3f92b
#
_cell.length_a   1.000
_cell.length_b   1.000
_cell.length_c   1.000
_cell.angle_alpha   90.00
_cell.angle_beta   90.00
_cell.angle_gamma   90.00
#
_symmetry.space_group_name_H-M   'P 1'
#
loop_
_entity.id
_entity.type
_entity.pdbx_description
1 polymer ?
#
loop_
_entity_poly.entity_id
_entity_poly.type
_entity_poly.pdbx_seq_one_letter_code
_entity_poly.pdbx_strand_id
1 'polypeptide(L)'
;MKFFARRRLCRMIFCVVCLLPTLVVGTAVIVFHTPLYRAAQADAWQRWLSSQLGVEVQLTEIRACGGRRWLASGLECRDPESHAWLVRVRSADIARTARGWQVLLGQPQINVRHPSRLATLVHERVMQRSHILQTPIQLASAAVELTDESRSESVLDVRSAMDAQAAGTELLLEFRVPTSAPDVRTRMRFVRNRQLDPPASGWELHTDATGLPCSVALPWLPALRHLGAACVFQGSVWCEQQPAGWDAELRGTFRAVDLQQLVTRQFPHKLSGSAEFTLRRCTIEAGRVTDVQGRLVSTGGMVSQSLLDAAAQTLGLTQGARADDDGLLPYQDLAVEFSLSAAGLVLAPAGSPDAPLLTDRDGPLLSVRDLAPRSPLSLVH
;
A
#
# COMPACT_ATOMS: atom_id res chain seq x y z
N MET A 1 -32.93 20.65 -77.31
CA MET A 1 -31.64 20.45 -76.67
C MET A 1 -31.54 20.86 -75.19
N LYS A 2 -32.24 21.84 -74.67
CA LYS A 2 -32.19 22.31 -73.25
C LYS A 2 -32.67 21.28 -72.21
N PHE A 3 -33.59 20.36 -72.52
CA PHE A 3 -34.12 19.38 -71.60
C PHE A 3 -33.14 18.26 -71.22
N PHE A 4 -32.28 17.87 -72.16
CA PHE A 4 -31.27 16.82 -71.91
C PHE A 4 -30.12 17.34 -71.05
N ALA A 5 -29.74 18.59 -71.21
CA ALA A 5 -28.70 19.23 -70.36
C ALA A 5 -29.17 19.37 -68.91
N ARG A 6 -30.44 19.70 -68.68
CA ARG A 6 -30.99 19.84 -67.33
C ARG A 6 -31.07 18.50 -66.58
N ARG A 7 -31.41 17.43 -67.25
CA ARG A 7 -31.43 16.06 -66.68
C ARG A 7 -30.01 15.54 -66.31
N ARG A 8 -29.00 15.83 -67.14
CA ARG A 8 -27.62 15.51 -66.85
C ARG A 8 -27.11 16.32 -65.66
N LEU A 9 -27.41 17.60 -65.55
CA LEU A 9 -27.04 18.45 -64.43
C LEU A 9 -27.66 17.96 -63.11
N CYS A 10 -28.96 17.65 -63.09
CA CYS A 10 -29.64 17.09 -61.91
C CYS A 10 -29.04 15.76 -61.46
N ARG A 11 -28.66 14.86 -62.38
CA ARG A 11 -27.98 13.61 -62.06
C ARG A 11 -26.57 13.82 -61.48
N MET A 12 -25.82 14.74 -62.06
CA MET A 12 -24.50 15.10 -61.51
C MET A 12 -24.60 15.70 -60.10
N ILE A 13 -25.56 16.62 -59.90
CA ILE A 13 -25.78 17.19 -58.56
C ILE A 13 -26.20 16.11 -57.58
N PHE A 14 -27.06 15.19 -57.94
CA PHE A 14 -27.47 14.06 -57.10
C PHE A 14 -26.29 13.14 -56.76
N CYS A 15 -25.45 12.77 -57.75
CA CYS A 15 -24.27 11.97 -57.52
C CYS A 15 -23.27 12.66 -56.60
N VAL A 16 -23.00 13.97 -56.76
CA VAL A 16 -22.03 14.71 -55.99
C VAL A 16 -22.53 15.06 -54.58
N VAL A 17 -23.81 15.41 -54.44
CA VAL A 17 -24.35 15.92 -53.16
C VAL A 17 -24.92 14.79 -52.29
N CYS A 18 -25.44 13.72 -52.88
CA CYS A 18 -26.06 12.65 -52.13
C CYS A 18 -25.21 11.34 -52.13
N LEU A 19 -24.86 10.86 -53.34
CA LEU A 19 -24.26 9.52 -53.47
C LEU A 19 -22.81 9.50 -53.01
N LEU A 20 -22.04 10.53 -53.32
CA LEU A 20 -20.63 10.61 -52.92
C LEU A 20 -20.46 10.78 -51.40
N PRO A 21 -21.19 11.67 -50.71
CA PRO A 21 -21.10 11.73 -49.23
C PRO A 21 -21.57 10.46 -48.55
N THR A 22 -22.65 9.84 -49.05
CA THR A 22 -23.18 8.59 -48.52
C THR A 22 -22.14 7.46 -48.65
N LEU A 23 -21.48 7.38 -49.80
CA LEU A 23 -20.45 6.38 -50.06
C LEU A 23 -19.22 6.62 -49.20
N VAL A 24 -18.79 7.88 -49.05
CA VAL A 24 -17.69 8.25 -48.14
C VAL A 24 -18.01 7.92 -46.69
N VAL A 25 -19.19 8.26 -46.21
CA VAL A 25 -19.63 7.93 -44.84
C VAL A 25 -19.75 6.41 -44.65
N GLY A 26 -20.35 5.71 -45.61
CA GLY A 26 -20.47 4.26 -45.58
C GLY A 26 -19.11 3.55 -45.55
N THR A 27 -18.17 4.00 -46.39
CA THR A 27 -16.80 3.47 -46.41
C THR A 27 -16.07 3.78 -45.11
N ALA A 28 -16.20 5.00 -44.59
CA ALA A 28 -15.63 5.39 -43.30
C ALA A 28 -16.18 4.50 -42.16
N VAL A 29 -17.48 4.30 -42.09
CA VAL A 29 -18.10 3.41 -41.08
C VAL A 29 -17.55 1.98 -41.19
N ILE A 30 -17.46 1.43 -42.42
CA ILE A 30 -16.90 0.10 -42.63
C ILE A 30 -15.43 0.05 -42.15
N VAL A 31 -14.61 1.02 -42.51
CA VAL A 31 -13.20 1.09 -42.10
C VAL A 31 -13.07 1.18 -40.59
N PHE A 32 -13.87 2.01 -39.91
CA PHE A 32 -13.87 2.12 -38.46
C PHE A 32 -14.26 0.83 -37.74
N HIS A 33 -15.02 -0.05 -38.40
CA HIS A 33 -15.41 -1.35 -37.86
C HIS A 33 -14.48 -2.50 -38.23
N THR A 34 -13.45 -2.25 -39.06
CA THR A 34 -12.49 -3.30 -39.42
C THR A 34 -11.59 -3.69 -38.26
N PRO A 35 -11.18 -4.97 -38.15
CA PRO A 35 -10.22 -5.41 -37.12
C PRO A 35 -8.87 -4.73 -37.26
N LEU A 36 -8.44 -4.37 -38.49
CA LEU A 36 -7.20 -3.67 -38.75
C LEU A 36 -7.17 -2.27 -38.12
N TYR A 37 -8.27 -1.51 -38.24
CA TYR A 37 -8.37 -0.19 -37.63
C TYR A 37 -8.34 -0.28 -36.10
N ARG A 38 -9.03 -1.27 -35.52
CA ARG A 38 -9.04 -1.50 -34.07
C ARG A 38 -7.64 -1.87 -33.56
N ALA A 39 -6.91 -2.73 -34.27
CA ALA A 39 -5.54 -3.07 -33.93
C ALA A 39 -4.62 -1.85 -34.00
N ALA A 40 -4.68 -1.06 -35.06
CA ALA A 40 -3.91 0.17 -35.20
C ALA A 40 -4.21 1.21 -34.09
N GLN A 41 -5.47 1.29 -33.67
CA GLN A 41 -5.89 2.14 -32.57
C GLN A 41 -5.32 1.62 -31.23
N ALA A 42 -5.39 0.31 -30.96
CA ALA A 42 -4.81 -0.30 -29.78
C ALA A 42 -3.29 -0.05 -29.71
N ASP A 43 -2.58 -0.26 -30.84
CA ASP A 43 -1.13 0.00 -30.94
C ASP A 43 -0.77 1.47 -30.70
N ALA A 44 -1.60 2.40 -31.17
CA ALA A 44 -1.39 3.83 -30.93
C ALA A 44 -1.54 4.17 -29.43
N TRP A 45 -2.56 3.62 -28.79
CA TRP A 45 -2.77 3.77 -27.35
C TRP A 45 -1.67 3.09 -26.53
N GLN A 46 -1.22 1.89 -26.90
CA GLN A 46 -0.10 1.20 -26.23
C GLN A 46 1.15 2.06 -26.25
N ARG A 47 1.53 2.56 -27.43
CA ARG A 47 2.73 3.41 -27.58
C ARG A 47 2.60 4.70 -26.78
N TRP A 48 1.43 5.33 -26.80
CA TRP A 48 1.18 6.54 -26.04
C TRP A 48 1.27 6.28 -24.53
N LEU A 49 0.57 5.26 -23.99
CA LEU A 49 0.62 4.89 -22.59
C LEU A 49 2.04 4.52 -22.16
N SER A 50 2.72 3.70 -22.95
CA SER A 50 4.10 3.28 -22.65
C SER A 50 5.06 4.49 -22.59
N SER A 51 4.92 5.45 -23.51
CA SER A 51 5.71 6.67 -23.48
C SER A 51 5.40 7.56 -22.28
N GLN A 52 4.13 7.58 -21.86
CA GLN A 52 3.70 8.38 -20.72
C GLN A 52 4.09 7.77 -19.38
N LEU A 53 3.86 6.48 -19.20
CA LEU A 53 4.12 5.79 -17.94
C LEU A 53 5.59 5.32 -17.81
N GLY A 54 6.32 5.20 -18.93
CA GLY A 54 7.69 4.68 -18.95
C GLY A 54 7.77 3.19 -18.60
N VAL A 55 6.68 2.45 -18.82
CA VAL A 55 6.56 0.99 -18.69
C VAL A 55 6.07 0.42 -19.99
N GLU A 56 6.30 -0.86 -20.22
CA GLU A 56 5.73 -1.55 -21.37
C GLU A 56 4.23 -1.77 -21.11
N VAL A 57 3.37 -1.16 -21.93
CA VAL A 57 1.92 -1.34 -21.85
C VAL A 57 1.46 -2.19 -23.00
N GLN A 58 0.76 -3.28 -22.72
CA GLN A 58 0.08 -4.13 -23.67
C GLN A 58 -1.43 -3.95 -23.51
N LEU A 59 -2.14 -3.85 -24.64
CA LEU A 59 -3.58 -3.65 -24.69
C LEU A 59 -4.16 -4.54 -25.76
N THR A 60 -5.10 -5.42 -25.37
CA THR A 60 -5.71 -6.35 -26.32
C THR A 60 -6.67 -5.64 -27.27
N GLU A 61 -7.52 -4.78 -26.76
CA GLU A 61 -8.50 -4.06 -27.54
C GLU A 61 -8.90 -2.74 -26.88
N ILE A 62 -9.20 -1.75 -27.72
CA ILE A 62 -9.85 -0.50 -27.28
C ILE A 62 -10.95 -0.15 -28.25
N ARG A 63 -12.13 0.21 -27.72
CA ARG A 63 -13.31 0.62 -28.48
C ARG A 63 -13.79 1.97 -28.00
N ALA A 64 -14.02 2.88 -28.94
CA ALA A 64 -14.73 4.12 -28.66
C ALA A 64 -16.24 3.81 -28.56
N CYS A 65 -16.84 4.17 -27.43
CA CYS A 65 -18.28 3.99 -27.17
C CYS A 65 -19.12 5.24 -27.44
N GLY A 66 -18.53 6.25 -28.11
CA GLY A 66 -19.15 7.56 -28.36
C GLY A 66 -18.94 8.56 -27.22
N GLY A 67 -19.13 9.86 -27.49
CA GLY A 67 -19.19 10.89 -26.44
C GLY A 67 -17.96 11.02 -25.53
N ARG A 68 -16.73 10.75 -25.98
CA ARG A 68 -15.50 10.78 -25.19
C ARG A 68 -15.40 9.64 -24.14
N ARG A 69 -15.94 8.48 -24.49
CA ARG A 69 -15.87 7.28 -23.67
C ARG A 69 -15.22 6.14 -24.47
N TRP A 70 -14.36 5.38 -23.82
CA TRP A 70 -13.63 4.25 -24.38
C TRP A 70 -13.72 3.05 -23.44
N LEU A 71 -13.86 1.89 -24.01
CA LEU A 71 -13.77 0.61 -23.31
C LEU A 71 -12.48 -0.09 -23.76
N ALA A 72 -11.56 -0.30 -22.82
CA ALA A 72 -10.34 -1.05 -23.04
C ALA A 72 -10.46 -2.45 -22.41
N SER A 73 -9.82 -3.45 -23.01
CA SER A 73 -9.76 -4.79 -22.47
C SER A 73 -8.35 -5.38 -22.56
N GLY A 74 -7.99 -6.19 -21.56
CA GLY A 74 -6.71 -6.88 -21.50
C GLY A 74 -5.53 -5.92 -21.41
N LEU A 75 -5.59 -4.94 -20.50
CA LEU A 75 -4.50 -4.03 -20.24
C LEU A 75 -3.51 -4.70 -19.28
N GLU A 76 -2.24 -4.75 -19.68
CA GLU A 76 -1.14 -5.26 -18.89
C GLU A 76 0.03 -4.27 -18.92
N CYS A 77 0.53 -3.90 -17.74
CA CYS A 77 1.72 -3.08 -17.58
C CYS A 77 2.88 -3.98 -17.14
N ARG A 78 3.99 -3.91 -17.85
CA ARG A 78 5.20 -4.68 -17.57
C ARG A 78 6.38 -3.77 -17.25
N ASP A 79 7.26 -4.26 -16.42
CA ASP A 79 8.54 -3.61 -16.16
C ASP A 79 9.44 -3.72 -17.42
N PRO A 80 9.99 -2.61 -17.93
CA PRO A 80 10.77 -2.63 -19.17
C PRO A 80 12.09 -3.39 -19.04
N GLU A 81 12.62 -3.58 -17.84
CA GLU A 81 13.89 -4.27 -17.62
C GLU A 81 13.72 -5.79 -17.44
N SER A 82 12.78 -6.18 -16.59
CA SER A 82 12.56 -7.60 -16.25
C SER A 82 11.47 -8.27 -17.08
N HIS A 83 10.68 -7.51 -17.85
CA HIS A 83 9.46 -7.93 -18.54
C HIS A 83 8.40 -8.56 -17.62
N ALA A 84 8.62 -8.49 -16.30
CA ALA A 84 7.65 -8.96 -15.33
C ALA A 84 6.39 -8.10 -15.39
N TRP A 85 5.22 -8.74 -15.33
CA TRP A 85 3.99 -7.98 -15.22
C TRP A 85 3.89 -7.30 -13.84
N LEU A 86 3.47 -6.05 -13.84
CA LEU A 86 3.29 -5.25 -12.62
C LEU A 86 1.80 -5.08 -12.28
N VAL A 87 1.02 -4.76 -13.31
CA VAL A 87 -0.43 -4.53 -13.17
C VAL A 87 -1.13 -5.17 -14.35
N ARG A 88 -2.22 -5.88 -14.08
CA ARG A 88 -3.15 -6.42 -15.07
C ARG A 88 -4.54 -5.92 -14.80
N VAL A 89 -5.26 -5.54 -15.85
CA VAL A 89 -6.65 -5.09 -15.75
C VAL A 89 -7.46 -5.77 -16.85
N ARG A 90 -8.49 -6.50 -16.45
CA ARG A 90 -9.32 -7.21 -17.42
C ARG A 90 -10.09 -6.27 -18.34
N SER A 91 -10.64 -5.21 -17.77
CA SER A 91 -11.36 -4.18 -18.51
C SER A 91 -11.18 -2.81 -17.85
N ALA A 92 -11.19 -1.76 -18.66
CA ALA A 92 -11.19 -0.38 -18.18
C ALA A 92 -12.22 0.43 -18.97
N ASP A 93 -13.14 1.06 -18.26
CA ASP A 93 -14.08 2.02 -18.81
C ASP A 93 -13.53 3.42 -18.55
N ILE A 94 -13.15 4.10 -19.62
CA ILE A 94 -12.44 5.37 -19.58
C ILE A 94 -13.39 6.44 -20.10
N ALA A 95 -13.65 7.47 -19.31
CA ALA A 95 -14.48 8.60 -19.70
C ALA A 95 -13.75 9.91 -19.46
N ARG A 96 -13.84 10.83 -20.43
CA ARG A 96 -13.36 12.21 -20.28
C ARG A 96 -14.51 13.13 -19.95
N THR A 97 -14.51 13.68 -18.75
CA THR A 97 -15.52 14.62 -18.25
C THR A 97 -15.00 16.06 -18.26
N ALA A 98 -15.86 17.01 -17.89
CA ALA A 98 -15.43 18.40 -17.70
C ALA A 98 -14.44 18.57 -16.52
N ARG A 99 -14.46 17.64 -15.56
CA ARG A 99 -13.59 17.66 -14.36
C ARG A 99 -12.31 16.83 -14.50
N GLY A 100 -12.11 16.15 -15.62
CA GLY A 100 -10.95 15.30 -15.82
C GLY A 100 -11.29 13.91 -16.36
N TRP A 101 -10.37 12.98 -16.18
CA TRP A 101 -10.53 11.60 -16.58
C TRP A 101 -11.15 10.78 -15.45
N GLN A 102 -12.11 9.96 -15.80
CA GLN A 102 -12.70 8.95 -14.92
C GLN A 102 -12.43 7.57 -15.52
N VAL A 103 -11.86 6.68 -14.72
CA VAL A 103 -11.51 5.32 -15.15
C VAL A 103 -12.08 4.32 -14.15
N LEU A 104 -12.97 3.46 -14.62
CA LEU A 104 -13.47 2.35 -13.84
C LEU A 104 -12.74 1.08 -14.26
N LEU A 105 -12.01 0.48 -13.33
CA LEU A 105 -11.20 -0.72 -13.57
C LEU A 105 -12.00 -1.97 -13.18
N GLY A 106 -12.06 -2.92 -14.10
CA GLY A 106 -12.65 -4.25 -13.88
C GLY A 106 -11.57 -5.28 -13.60
N GLN A 107 -11.62 -5.87 -12.42
CA GLN A 107 -10.71 -6.92 -11.95
C GLN A 107 -9.22 -6.57 -12.11
N PRO A 108 -8.75 -5.45 -11.55
CA PRO A 108 -7.33 -5.14 -11.54
C PRO A 108 -6.57 -6.07 -10.58
N GLN A 109 -5.41 -6.52 -11.04
CA GLN A 109 -4.46 -7.34 -10.30
C GLN A 109 -3.12 -6.61 -10.23
N ILE A 110 -2.53 -6.55 -9.06
CA ILE A 110 -1.21 -5.95 -8.82
C ILE A 110 -0.25 -7.05 -8.39
N ASN A 111 0.86 -7.18 -9.10
CA ASN A 111 1.92 -8.09 -8.74
C ASN A 111 2.79 -7.47 -7.64
N VAL A 112 2.63 -7.96 -6.42
CA VAL A 112 3.37 -7.47 -5.25
C VAL A 112 4.71 -8.19 -5.02
N ARG A 113 5.12 -9.05 -5.94
CA ARG A 113 6.45 -9.70 -5.89
C ARG A 113 7.61 -8.72 -6.07
N HIS A 114 7.35 -7.64 -6.82
CA HIS A 114 8.35 -6.60 -7.09
C HIS A 114 7.92 -5.24 -6.53
N PRO A 115 7.80 -5.11 -5.18
CA PRO A 115 7.23 -3.92 -4.55
C PRO A 115 8.08 -2.66 -4.80
N SER A 116 9.39 -2.80 -4.89
CA SER A 116 10.31 -1.70 -5.21
C SER A 116 10.05 -1.14 -6.62
N ARG A 117 9.76 -2.00 -7.61
CA ARG A 117 9.41 -1.58 -8.97
C ARG A 117 8.08 -0.84 -9.03
N LEU A 118 7.08 -1.30 -8.26
CA LEU A 118 5.81 -0.59 -8.11
C LEU A 118 6.01 0.78 -7.47
N ALA A 119 6.82 0.86 -6.40
CA ALA A 119 7.15 2.12 -5.75
C ALA A 119 7.88 3.08 -6.71
N THR A 120 8.85 2.60 -7.47
CA THR A 120 9.55 3.35 -8.52
C THR A 120 8.57 3.85 -9.60
N LEU A 121 7.64 2.99 -10.05
CA LEU A 121 6.62 3.37 -11.03
C LEU A 121 5.77 4.53 -10.51
N VAL A 122 5.24 4.42 -9.30
CA VAL A 122 4.42 5.48 -8.69
C VAL A 122 5.27 6.75 -8.47
N HIS A 123 6.41 6.63 -7.82
CA HIS A 123 7.23 7.77 -7.44
C HIS A 123 7.86 8.48 -8.63
N GLU A 124 8.60 7.76 -9.48
CA GLU A 124 9.37 8.39 -10.55
C GLU A 124 8.56 8.65 -11.82
N ARG A 125 7.59 7.80 -12.13
CA ARG A 125 6.85 7.90 -13.39
C ARG A 125 5.54 8.65 -13.23
N VAL A 126 4.80 8.40 -12.15
CA VAL A 126 3.51 9.03 -11.93
C VAL A 126 3.68 10.38 -11.22
N MET A 127 4.41 10.42 -10.09
CA MET A 127 4.52 11.63 -9.28
C MET A 127 5.50 12.68 -9.84
N GLN A 128 6.57 12.26 -10.52
CA GLN A 128 7.57 13.21 -11.05
C GLN A 128 7.16 13.88 -12.35
N ARG A 129 6.36 13.23 -13.21
CA ARG A 129 5.99 13.77 -14.52
C ARG A 129 4.79 14.71 -14.45
N SER A 130 5.04 16.01 -14.36
CA SER A 130 3.99 17.04 -14.27
C SER A 130 3.14 17.21 -15.53
N HIS A 131 3.68 16.88 -16.71
CA HIS A 131 3.02 17.15 -18.00
C HIS A 131 1.97 16.10 -18.39
N ILE A 132 2.01 14.90 -17.80
CA ILE A 132 1.04 13.84 -18.09
C ILE A 132 -0.35 14.17 -17.54
N LEU A 133 -0.40 14.92 -16.44
CA LEU A 133 -1.55 15.00 -15.56
C LEU A 133 -2.03 16.45 -15.36
N GLN A 134 -1.96 17.27 -16.41
CA GLN A 134 -2.61 18.59 -16.40
C GLN A 134 -4.12 18.52 -16.16
N THR A 135 -4.67 17.32 -16.21
CA THR A 135 -6.09 17.08 -16.00
C THR A 135 -6.25 16.05 -14.87
N PRO A 136 -7.07 16.31 -13.84
CA PRO A 136 -7.30 15.36 -12.75
C PRO A 136 -7.74 13.98 -13.27
N ILE A 137 -7.24 12.93 -12.61
CA ILE A 137 -7.61 11.54 -12.91
C ILE A 137 -8.27 10.93 -11.68
N GLN A 138 -9.43 10.33 -11.88
CA GLN A 138 -10.12 9.53 -10.88
C GLN A 138 -10.15 8.08 -11.33
N LEU A 139 -9.67 7.18 -10.48
CA LEU A 139 -9.73 5.74 -10.70
C LEU A 139 -10.68 5.13 -9.69
N ALA A 140 -11.45 4.14 -10.11
CA ALA A 140 -12.29 3.36 -9.20
C ALA A 140 -12.27 1.88 -9.58
N SER A 141 -12.37 1.02 -8.58
CA SER A 141 -12.55 -0.43 -8.75
C SER A 141 -13.34 -1.01 -7.59
N ALA A 142 -14.22 -1.97 -7.88
CA ALA A 142 -14.94 -2.68 -6.84
C ALA A 142 -14.00 -3.53 -5.96
N ALA A 143 -12.97 -4.11 -6.56
CA ALA A 143 -11.93 -4.87 -5.86
C ALA A 143 -10.61 -4.78 -6.63
N VAL A 144 -9.50 -4.83 -5.91
CA VAL A 144 -8.13 -4.96 -6.43
C VAL A 144 -7.48 -6.16 -5.78
N GLU A 145 -6.94 -7.05 -6.57
CA GLU A 145 -6.19 -8.21 -6.09
C GLU A 145 -4.70 -7.89 -6.01
N LEU A 146 -4.12 -8.11 -4.85
CA LEU A 146 -2.68 -8.03 -4.59
C LEU A 146 -2.13 -9.47 -4.65
N THR A 147 -1.41 -9.80 -5.70
CA THR A 147 -1.02 -11.18 -6.00
C THR A 147 0.49 -11.37 -5.86
N ASP A 148 0.88 -12.40 -5.12
CA ASP A 148 2.21 -12.98 -5.10
C ASP A 148 2.08 -14.45 -5.57
N GLU A 149 3.18 -15.17 -5.80
CA GLU A 149 3.15 -16.59 -6.25
C GLU A 149 2.35 -17.51 -5.33
N SER A 150 2.34 -17.21 -4.03
CA SER A 150 1.76 -18.06 -2.99
C SER A 150 0.53 -17.49 -2.29
N ARG A 151 0.22 -16.22 -2.53
CA ARG A 151 -0.83 -15.49 -1.81
C ARG A 151 -1.57 -14.54 -2.73
N SER A 152 -2.85 -14.40 -2.46
CA SER A 152 -3.68 -13.35 -3.05
C SER A 152 -4.45 -12.69 -1.92
N GLU A 153 -4.24 -11.39 -1.76
CA GLU A 153 -4.97 -10.53 -0.85
C GLU A 153 -5.86 -9.61 -1.67
N SER A 154 -7.02 -9.26 -1.16
CA SER A 154 -7.91 -8.35 -1.87
C SER A 154 -8.23 -7.12 -1.04
N VAL A 155 -8.28 -5.98 -1.69
CA VAL A 155 -8.83 -4.73 -1.16
C VAL A 155 -10.06 -4.34 -1.96
N LEU A 156 -11.06 -3.79 -1.30
CA LEU A 156 -12.38 -3.53 -1.86
C LEU A 156 -12.63 -2.03 -2.00
N ASP A 157 -13.60 -1.65 -2.85
CA ASP A 157 -14.07 -0.27 -3.02
C ASP A 157 -12.93 0.73 -3.19
N VAL A 158 -11.96 0.38 -4.02
CA VAL A 158 -10.78 1.20 -4.26
C VAL A 158 -11.16 2.44 -5.05
N ARG A 159 -10.78 3.60 -4.55
CA ARG A 159 -10.92 4.90 -5.21
C ARG A 159 -9.59 5.63 -5.15
N SER A 160 -9.20 6.19 -6.24
CA SER A 160 -8.01 7.02 -6.32
C SER A 160 -8.33 8.32 -7.05
N ALA A 161 -7.84 9.41 -6.50
CA ALA A 161 -7.91 10.72 -7.13
C ALA A 161 -6.50 11.28 -7.22
N MET A 162 -6.10 11.70 -8.41
CA MET A 162 -4.82 12.31 -8.65
C MET A 162 -5.01 13.70 -9.22
N ASP A 163 -4.37 14.66 -8.57
CA ASP A 163 -4.33 16.07 -8.98
C ASP A 163 -2.87 16.51 -9.11
N ALA A 164 -2.52 17.02 -10.26
CA ALA A 164 -1.19 17.54 -10.56
C ALA A 164 -1.27 19.03 -10.83
N GLN A 165 -0.67 19.82 -9.94
CA GLN A 165 -0.56 21.26 -10.03
C GLN A 165 0.90 21.67 -10.24
N ALA A 166 1.12 22.93 -10.59
CA ALA A 166 2.47 23.47 -10.73
C ALA A 166 3.30 23.34 -9.43
N ALA A 167 2.63 23.50 -8.28
CA ALA A 167 3.24 23.39 -6.96
C ALA A 167 3.59 21.96 -6.55
N GLY A 168 2.92 20.95 -7.11
CA GLY A 168 3.14 19.57 -6.74
C GLY A 168 2.13 18.60 -7.34
N THR A 169 2.25 17.36 -6.96
CA THR A 169 1.31 16.28 -7.32
C THR A 169 0.79 15.65 -6.05
N GLU A 170 -0.52 15.44 -6.00
CA GLU A 170 -1.18 14.73 -4.92
C GLU A 170 -1.94 13.53 -5.49
N LEU A 171 -1.75 12.37 -4.87
CA LEU A 171 -2.48 11.15 -5.15
C LEU A 171 -3.14 10.68 -3.86
N LEU A 172 -4.46 10.72 -3.82
CA LEU A 172 -5.25 10.15 -2.74
C LEU A 172 -5.74 8.77 -3.15
N LEU A 173 -5.54 7.78 -2.31
CA LEU A 173 -6.02 6.42 -2.45
C LEU A 173 -6.89 6.07 -1.24
N GLU A 174 -8.11 5.66 -1.49
CA GLU A 174 -9.04 5.16 -0.46
C GLU A 174 -9.44 3.74 -0.80
N PHE A 175 -9.44 2.87 0.19
CA PHE A 175 -9.85 1.48 0.02
C PHE A 175 -10.40 0.91 1.31
N ARG A 176 -11.02 -0.25 1.22
CA ARG A 176 -11.56 -1.01 2.32
C ARG A 176 -10.95 -2.41 2.34
N VAL A 177 -10.62 -2.92 3.50
CA VAL A 177 -10.30 -4.35 3.64
C VAL A 177 -11.58 -5.18 3.78
N PRO A 178 -11.58 -6.47 3.42
CA PRO A 178 -12.79 -7.29 3.45
C PRO A 178 -13.50 -7.34 4.81
N THR A 179 -12.75 -7.19 5.89
CA THR A 179 -13.25 -7.20 7.29
C THR A 179 -13.83 -5.87 7.76
N SER A 180 -13.61 -4.77 7.00
CA SER A 180 -14.10 -3.42 7.38
C SER A 180 -15.58 -3.24 7.09
N ALA A 181 -16.25 -2.41 7.88
CA ALA A 181 -17.62 -1.96 7.61
C ALA A 181 -17.69 -1.18 6.27
N PRO A 182 -18.85 -1.16 5.59
CA PRO A 182 -18.99 -0.58 4.25
C PRO A 182 -18.68 0.92 4.16
N ASP A 183 -18.88 1.66 5.24
CA ASP A 183 -18.72 3.11 5.36
C ASP A 183 -17.34 3.55 5.84
N VAL A 184 -16.48 2.61 6.23
CA VAL A 184 -15.17 2.88 6.81
C VAL A 184 -14.06 2.56 5.81
N ARG A 185 -13.09 3.47 5.66
CA ARG A 185 -12.03 3.36 4.65
C ARG A 185 -10.65 3.66 5.22
N THR A 186 -9.70 2.88 4.80
CA THR A 186 -8.28 3.21 4.92
C THR A 186 -7.92 4.23 3.84
N ARG A 187 -7.16 5.25 4.21
CA ARG A 187 -6.70 6.33 3.31
C ARG A 187 -5.19 6.33 3.23
N MET A 188 -4.71 6.47 2.00
CA MET A 188 -3.30 6.65 1.72
C MET A 188 -3.13 7.87 0.81
N ARG A 189 -2.28 8.78 1.20
CA ARG A 189 -2.01 10.03 0.50
C ARG A 189 -0.56 10.08 0.12
N PHE A 190 -0.28 10.31 -1.16
CA PHE A 190 1.06 10.57 -1.66
C PHE A 190 1.14 12.02 -2.09
N VAL A 191 2.21 12.68 -1.72
CA VAL A 191 2.43 14.10 -2.05
C VAL A 191 3.84 14.27 -2.58
N ARG A 192 3.97 15.02 -3.68
CA ARG A 192 5.24 15.53 -4.12
C ARG A 192 5.20 17.06 -4.14
N ASN A 193 6.00 17.67 -3.29
CA ASN A 193 6.15 19.11 -3.23
C ASN A 193 7.32 19.55 -4.12
N ARG A 194 7.01 20.33 -5.18
CA ARG A 194 7.99 20.85 -6.13
C ARG A 194 8.49 22.26 -5.78
N GLN A 195 7.90 22.87 -4.75
CA GLN A 195 8.32 24.20 -4.28
C GLN A 195 9.56 24.12 -3.37
N LEU A 196 9.89 22.93 -2.89
CA LEU A 196 11.12 22.69 -2.13
C LEU A 196 12.30 22.45 -3.08
N ASP A 197 13.49 22.77 -2.63
CA ASP A 197 14.75 22.49 -3.33
C ASP A 197 15.70 21.71 -2.40
N PRO A 198 15.94 20.43 -2.68
CA PRO A 198 15.33 19.57 -3.71
C PRO A 198 13.85 19.27 -3.46
N PRO A 199 13.08 18.94 -4.52
CA PRO A 199 11.68 18.54 -4.37
C PRO A 199 11.51 17.33 -3.48
N ALA A 200 10.65 17.43 -2.47
CA ALA A 200 10.38 16.36 -1.52
C ALA A 200 9.15 15.54 -1.90
N SER A 201 9.19 14.25 -1.58
CA SER A 201 8.06 13.32 -1.72
C SER A 201 7.75 12.69 -0.38
N GLY A 202 6.47 12.61 -0.06
CA GLY A 202 6.01 11.97 1.17
C GLY A 202 4.75 11.15 0.92
N TRP A 203 4.44 10.31 1.87
CA TRP A 203 3.18 9.58 1.91
C TRP A 203 2.67 9.46 3.35
N GLU A 204 1.38 9.35 3.46
CA GLU A 204 0.66 9.27 4.72
C GLU A 204 -0.38 8.15 4.61
N LEU A 205 -0.45 7.32 5.62
CA LEU A 205 -1.44 6.24 5.76
C LEU A 205 -2.26 6.48 7.01
N HIS A 206 -3.57 6.44 6.88
CA HIS A 206 -4.51 6.39 7.99
C HIS A 206 -5.40 5.16 7.84
N THR A 207 -5.32 4.26 8.78
CA THR A 207 -6.20 3.10 8.81
C THR A 207 -7.54 3.46 9.43
N ASP A 208 -8.54 2.68 9.11
CA ASP A 208 -9.85 2.76 9.77
C ASP A 208 -9.85 2.12 11.18
N ALA A 209 -11.01 2.15 11.84
CA ALA A 209 -11.19 1.55 13.17
C ALA A 209 -11.03 0.02 13.18
N THR A 210 -11.24 -0.66 12.05
CA THR A 210 -11.04 -2.10 11.89
C THR A 210 -9.54 -2.43 11.82
N GLY A 211 -8.76 -1.53 11.23
CA GLY A 211 -7.34 -1.65 10.99
C GLY A 211 -7.01 -2.35 9.67
N LEU A 212 -5.74 -2.29 9.30
CA LEU A 212 -5.17 -2.88 8.09
C LEU A 212 -4.47 -4.20 8.46
N PRO A 213 -4.85 -5.36 7.89
CA PRO A 213 -4.09 -6.60 8.08
C PRO A 213 -2.63 -6.40 7.67
N CYS A 214 -1.69 -6.79 8.53
CA CYS A 214 -0.27 -6.67 8.25
C CYS A 214 0.14 -7.48 7.00
N SER A 215 -0.61 -8.52 6.63
CA SER A 215 -0.44 -9.30 5.41
C SER A 215 -0.48 -8.45 4.13
N VAL A 216 -1.33 -7.43 4.09
CA VAL A 216 -1.46 -6.49 2.95
C VAL A 216 -0.17 -5.68 2.74
N ALA A 217 0.52 -5.30 3.83
CA ALA A 217 1.74 -4.48 3.77
C ALA A 217 3.05 -5.31 3.69
N LEU A 218 2.98 -6.64 3.89
CA LEU A 218 4.14 -7.54 3.88
C LEU A 218 5.07 -7.40 2.67
N PRO A 219 4.58 -7.21 1.43
CA PRO A 219 5.45 -7.07 0.28
C PRO A 219 6.40 -5.87 0.39
N TRP A 220 5.94 -4.78 1.01
CA TRP A 220 6.72 -3.55 1.18
C TRP A 220 7.51 -3.51 2.48
N LEU A 221 7.01 -4.19 3.52
CA LEU A 221 7.58 -4.24 4.86
C LEU A 221 7.74 -5.69 5.33
N PRO A 222 8.73 -6.43 4.83
CA PRO A 222 8.92 -7.87 5.15
C PRO A 222 9.09 -8.15 6.65
N ALA A 223 9.54 -7.16 7.44
CA ALA A 223 9.67 -7.29 8.88
C ALA A 223 8.32 -7.56 9.60
N LEU A 224 7.20 -7.14 9.01
CA LEU A 224 5.86 -7.41 9.58
C LEU A 224 5.51 -8.89 9.69
N ARG A 225 6.19 -9.78 8.94
CA ARG A 225 6.04 -11.24 9.07
C ARG A 225 6.34 -11.76 10.48
N HIS A 226 7.21 -11.05 11.22
CA HIS A 226 7.57 -11.42 12.59
C HIS A 226 6.46 -11.10 13.61
N LEU A 227 5.46 -10.31 13.21
CA LEU A 227 4.32 -10.00 14.06
C LEU A 227 3.21 -11.06 13.99
N GLY A 228 3.31 -12.01 13.06
CA GLY A 228 2.32 -13.07 12.87
C GLY A 228 1.28 -12.76 11.79
N ALA A 229 0.66 -13.84 11.26
CA ALA A 229 -0.27 -13.74 10.13
C ALA A 229 -1.61 -13.04 10.49
N ALA A 230 -2.01 -13.12 11.76
CA ALA A 230 -3.25 -12.52 12.26
C ALA A 230 -3.09 -11.04 12.66
N CYS A 231 -1.86 -10.51 12.57
CA CYS A 231 -1.58 -9.14 13.01
C CYS A 231 -2.34 -8.11 12.18
N VAL A 232 -2.94 -7.13 12.88
CA VAL A 232 -3.69 -6.01 12.30
C VAL A 232 -3.14 -4.71 12.86
N PHE A 233 -2.82 -3.76 11.98
CA PHE A 233 -2.37 -2.42 12.36
C PHE A 233 -3.53 -1.43 12.31
N GLN A 234 -3.71 -0.67 13.39
CA GLN A 234 -4.64 0.45 13.47
C GLN A 234 -3.90 1.70 13.90
N GLY A 235 -3.86 2.72 13.03
CA GLY A 235 -3.12 3.94 13.33
C GLY A 235 -2.82 4.79 12.12
N SER A 236 -1.75 5.56 12.23
CA SER A 236 -1.23 6.42 11.18
C SER A 236 0.28 6.21 10.98
N VAL A 237 0.68 6.33 9.74
CA VAL A 237 2.10 6.36 9.33
C VAL A 237 2.28 7.58 8.45
N TRP A 238 3.27 8.38 8.74
CA TRP A 238 3.75 9.45 7.89
C TRP A 238 5.19 9.16 7.50
N CYS A 239 5.53 9.44 6.24
CA CYS A 239 6.87 9.19 5.72
C CYS A 239 7.23 10.25 4.68
N GLU A 240 8.43 10.79 4.75
CA GLU A 240 8.96 11.78 3.82
C GLU A 240 10.38 11.42 3.40
N GLN A 241 10.64 11.56 2.10
CA GLN A 241 11.97 11.34 1.56
C GLN A 241 12.81 12.61 1.71
N GLN A 242 13.91 12.50 2.46
CA GLN A 242 14.90 13.54 2.64
C GLN A 242 16.19 13.18 1.87
N PRO A 243 17.09 14.14 1.60
CA PRO A 243 18.39 13.83 0.97
C PRO A 243 19.25 12.83 1.75
N ALA A 244 19.12 12.82 3.08
CA ALA A 244 19.85 11.92 3.98
C ALA A 244 19.21 10.54 4.15
N GLY A 245 17.99 10.32 3.64
CA GLY A 245 17.23 9.10 3.81
C GLY A 245 15.76 9.36 4.02
N TRP A 246 15.04 8.39 4.57
CA TRP A 246 13.62 8.52 4.88
C TRP A 246 13.44 8.95 6.33
N ASP A 247 12.60 9.98 6.52
CA ASP A 247 12.05 10.34 7.80
C ASP A 247 10.65 9.76 7.90
N ALA A 248 10.31 9.17 9.06
CA ALA A 248 8.99 8.59 9.25
C ALA A 248 8.51 8.74 10.70
N GLU A 249 7.22 8.83 10.87
CA GLU A 249 6.54 8.76 12.15
C GLU A 249 5.42 7.72 12.09
N LEU A 250 5.43 6.79 13.05
CA LEU A 250 4.43 5.74 13.20
C LEU A 250 3.75 5.88 14.56
N ARG A 251 2.42 5.91 14.56
CA ARG A 251 1.58 5.89 15.76
C ARG A 251 0.43 4.92 15.55
N GLY A 252 0.15 4.09 16.53
CA GLY A 252 -0.96 3.15 16.43
C GLY A 252 -0.77 1.88 17.22
N THR A 253 -1.66 0.95 16.99
CA THR A 253 -1.73 -0.31 17.71
C THR A 253 -1.68 -1.47 16.73
N PHE A 254 -0.77 -2.41 16.97
CA PHE A 254 -0.74 -3.72 16.37
C PHE A 254 -1.49 -4.69 17.28
N ARG A 255 -2.57 -5.27 16.77
CA ARG A 255 -3.38 -6.27 17.50
C ARG A 255 -3.09 -7.66 17.00
N ALA A 256 -3.30 -8.67 17.85
CA ALA A 256 -3.05 -10.07 17.58
C ALA A 256 -1.60 -10.36 17.13
N VAL A 257 -0.63 -9.70 17.79
CA VAL A 257 0.80 -9.96 17.59
C VAL A 257 1.15 -11.33 18.17
N ASP A 258 1.76 -12.19 17.37
CA ASP A 258 2.23 -13.49 17.79
C ASP A 258 3.59 -13.39 18.47
N LEU A 259 3.63 -13.48 19.80
CA LEU A 259 4.86 -13.38 20.59
C LEU A 259 5.84 -14.52 20.29
N GLN A 260 5.36 -15.68 19.86
CA GLN A 260 6.24 -16.78 19.48
C GLN A 260 7.01 -16.45 18.21
N GLN A 261 6.38 -15.80 17.23
CA GLN A 261 7.07 -15.37 16.02
C GLN A 261 7.99 -14.20 16.27
N LEU A 262 7.59 -13.30 17.16
CA LEU A 262 8.35 -12.09 17.48
C LEU A 262 9.63 -12.41 18.29
N VAL A 263 9.56 -13.32 19.26
CA VAL A 263 10.66 -13.62 20.19
C VAL A 263 11.35 -14.93 19.82
N THR A 264 10.64 -16.05 19.79
CA THR A 264 11.23 -17.40 19.69
C THR A 264 11.98 -17.62 18.38
N ARG A 265 11.59 -16.93 17.29
CA ARG A 265 12.33 -17.03 16.02
C ARG A 265 13.56 -16.12 15.94
N GLN A 266 13.63 -15.09 16.76
CA GLN A 266 14.69 -14.09 16.73
C GLN A 266 15.77 -14.37 17.80
N PHE A 267 15.36 -14.98 18.90
CA PHE A 267 16.21 -15.21 20.08
C PHE A 267 16.16 -16.68 20.50
N PRO A 268 17.19 -17.18 21.21
CA PRO A 268 17.21 -18.55 21.72
C PRO A 268 16.27 -18.80 22.92
N HIS A 269 15.29 -17.91 23.09
CA HIS A 269 14.34 -17.93 24.19
C HIS A 269 12.93 -18.24 23.68
N LYS A 270 12.03 -18.68 24.56
CA LYS A 270 10.65 -18.98 24.23
C LYS A 270 9.72 -18.00 24.93
N LEU A 271 8.86 -17.37 24.14
CA LEU A 271 7.72 -16.59 24.60
C LEU A 271 6.57 -16.85 23.65
N SER A 272 5.43 -17.26 24.17
CA SER A 272 4.22 -17.48 23.38
C SER A 272 3.06 -16.67 23.93
N GLY A 273 2.02 -16.52 23.13
CA GLY A 273 0.83 -15.76 23.43
C GLY A 273 0.49 -14.76 22.35
N SER A 274 -0.69 -14.18 22.45
CA SER A 274 -1.13 -13.08 21.56
C SER A 274 -1.05 -11.76 22.30
N ALA A 275 -0.46 -10.76 21.68
CA ALA A 275 -0.26 -9.46 22.31
C ALA A 275 -0.88 -8.32 21.51
N GLU A 276 -1.17 -7.24 22.24
CA GLU A 276 -1.41 -5.92 21.68
C GLU A 276 -0.18 -5.04 21.91
N PHE A 277 0.35 -4.49 20.82
CA PHE A 277 1.52 -3.65 20.81
C PHE A 277 1.14 -2.25 20.35
N THR A 278 1.06 -1.31 21.27
CA THR A 278 0.70 0.08 21.02
C THR A 278 1.94 0.95 20.95
N LEU A 279 2.14 1.61 19.82
CA LEU A 279 3.14 2.65 19.62
C LEU A 279 2.49 4.02 19.83
N ARG A 280 2.85 4.69 20.91
CA ARG A 280 2.47 6.09 21.15
C ARG A 280 3.24 7.01 20.19
N ARG A 281 4.48 6.63 19.90
CA ARG A 281 5.39 7.32 18.98
C ARG A 281 6.49 6.37 18.54
N CYS A 282 6.78 6.39 17.26
CA CYS A 282 8.00 5.80 16.70
C CYS A 282 8.52 6.77 15.64
N THR A 283 9.69 7.35 15.87
CA THR A 283 10.35 8.31 14.99
C THR A 283 11.53 7.66 14.32
N ILE A 284 11.59 7.82 13.01
CA ILE A 284 12.70 7.37 12.16
C ILE A 284 13.27 8.62 11.48
N GLU A 285 14.57 8.86 11.60
CA GLU A 285 15.27 9.96 10.97
C GLU A 285 16.42 9.41 10.13
N ALA A 286 16.48 9.82 8.88
CA ALA A 286 17.45 9.34 7.90
C ALA A 286 17.52 7.78 7.83
N GLY A 287 16.36 7.12 7.95
CA GLY A 287 16.25 5.66 7.94
C GLY A 287 16.68 4.95 9.23
N ARG A 288 16.93 5.68 10.32
CA ARG A 288 17.30 5.13 11.62
C ARG A 288 16.24 5.44 12.66
N VAL A 289 15.89 4.44 13.46
CA VAL A 289 14.97 4.61 14.59
C VAL A 289 15.68 5.47 15.65
N THR A 290 15.10 6.63 16.00
CA THR A 290 15.66 7.58 16.96
C THR A 290 14.88 7.63 18.27
N ASP A 291 13.57 7.49 18.23
CA ASP A 291 12.69 7.49 19.41
C ASP A 291 11.55 6.50 19.21
N VAL A 292 11.33 5.65 20.20
CA VAL A 292 10.17 4.73 20.24
C VAL A 292 9.58 4.74 21.63
N GLN A 293 8.29 4.96 21.72
CA GLN A 293 7.54 4.89 22.97
C GLN A 293 6.29 4.05 22.75
N GLY A 294 6.08 3.09 23.61
CA GLY A 294 4.95 2.20 23.44
C GLY A 294 4.62 1.36 24.66
N ARG A 295 3.68 0.46 24.42
CA ARG A 295 3.18 -0.48 25.43
C ARG A 295 2.93 -1.83 24.76
N LEU A 296 3.30 -2.89 25.44
CA LEU A 296 3.01 -4.27 25.05
C LEU A 296 2.15 -4.90 26.15
N VAL A 297 1.01 -5.47 25.77
CA VAL A 297 0.09 -6.18 26.67
C VAL A 297 -0.26 -7.54 26.08
N SER A 298 -0.20 -8.57 26.89
CA SER A 298 -0.63 -9.93 26.51
C SER A 298 -1.31 -10.59 27.69
N THR A 299 -2.38 -11.32 27.41
CA THR A 299 -3.13 -12.08 28.42
C THR A 299 -2.97 -13.58 28.16
N GLY A 300 -2.09 -14.21 28.92
CA GLY A 300 -1.82 -15.63 28.86
C GLY A 300 -0.82 -16.07 27.81
N GLY A 301 0.01 -17.03 28.18
CA GLY A 301 1.03 -17.63 27.34
C GLY A 301 2.04 -18.43 28.16
N MET A 302 3.18 -18.74 27.50
CA MET A 302 4.29 -19.46 28.13
C MET A 302 5.56 -18.62 27.95
N VAL A 303 6.40 -18.59 29.00
CA VAL A 303 7.71 -17.94 29.00
C VAL A 303 8.79 -18.95 29.42
N SER A 304 9.94 -18.92 28.77
CA SER A 304 11.07 -19.77 29.19
C SER A 304 11.82 -19.14 30.37
N GLN A 305 12.34 -20.01 31.25
CA GLN A 305 13.23 -19.57 32.33
C GLN A 305 14.44 -18.81 31.78
N SER A 306 14.99 -19.25 30.66
CA SER A 306 16.11 -18.59 30.00
C SER A 306 15.82 -17.13 29.57
N LEU A 307 14.55 -16.82 29.19
CA LEU A 307 14.14 -15.44 28.90
C LEU A 307 14.08 -14.59 30.16
N LEU A 308 13.54 -15.17 31.27
CA LEU A 308 13.48 -14.50 32.56
C LEU A 308 14.88 -14.19 33.10
N ASP A 309 15.78 -15.15 33.00
CA ASP A 309 17.19 -15.01 33.43
C ASP A 309 17.92 -13.93 32.59
N ALA A 310 17.76 -13.97 31.26
CA ALA A 310 18.33 -12.98 30.37
C ALA A 310 17.78 -11.58 30.65
N ALA A 311 16.47 -11.44 30.86
CA ALA A 311 15.83 -10.19 31.20
C ALA A 311 16.31 -9.64 32.56
N ALA A 312 16.44 -10.52 33.56
CA ALA A 312 16.96 -10.13 34.87
C ALA A 312 18.42 -9.64 34.79
N GLN A 313 19.29 -10.37 34.08
CA GLN A 313 20.70 -10.02 33.94
C GLN A 313 20.95 -8.78 33.09
N THR A 314 20.28 -8.72 31.94
CA THR A 314 20.57 -7.70 30.92
C THR A 314 19.81 -6.39 31.18
N LEU A 315 18.54 -6.49 31.59
CA LEU A 315 17.67 -5.34 31.82
C LEU A 315 17.60 -4.90 33.27
N GLY A 316 18.25 -5.64 34.19
CA GLY A 316 18.24 -5.33 35.63
C GLY A 316 16.89 -5.53 36.28
N LEU A 317 16.10 -6.46 35.78
CA LEU A 317 14.78 -6.81 36.32
C LEU A 317 14.93 -7.76 37.52
N THR A 318 13.96 -7.74 38.42
CA THR A 318 13.88 -8.69 39.55
C THR A 318 13.00 -9.86 39.12
N GLN A 319 13.54 -11.07 39.25
CA GLN A 319 12.83 -12.29 39.00
C GLN A 319 12.21 -12.81 40.29
N GLY A 320 10.92 -13.24 40.23
CA GLY A 320 10.18 -13.83 41.34
C GLY A 320 10.31 -15.38 41.42
N ALA A 321 9.42 -16.07 40.74
CA ALA A 321 9.42 -17.54 40.73
C ALA A 321 10.47 -18.14 39.80
N ARG A 322 10.94 -19.36 40.09
CA ARG A 322 11.75 -20.19 39.21
C ARG A 322 10.92 -21.37 38.69
N ALA A 323 11.16 -21.73 37.43
CA ALA A 323 10.59 -22.94 36.87
C ALA A 323 11.19 -24.19 37.59
N ASP A 324 10.35 -25.16 37.87
CA ASP A 324 10.80 -26.48 38.20
C ASP A 324 11.37 -27.18 36.93
N ASP A 325 11.29 -28.35 36.62
CA ASP A 325 12.11 -29.10 35.65
C ASP A 325 12.07 -28.72 34.14
N ASP A 326 11.02 -28.12 33.60
CA ASP A 326 10.86 -27.97 32.14
C ASP A 326 11.29 -26.61 31.56
N GLY A 327 11.72 -25.66 32.39
CA GLY A 327 12.17 -24.35 31.94
C GLY A 327 11.10 -23.48 31.27
N LEU A 328 9.83 -23.87 31.27
CA LEU A 328 8.69 -23.14 30.76
C LEU A 328 7.69 -22.84 31.88
N LEU A 329 7.33 -21.57 32.02
CA LEU A 329 6.35 -21.07 32.97
C LEU A 329 5.12 -20.51 32.27
N PRO A 330 3.89 -20.85 32.67
CA PRO A 330 2.72 -20.14 32.22
C PRO A 330 2.70 -18.75 32.84
N TYR A 331 2.27 -17.75 32.07
CA TYR A 331 1.97 -16.42 32.59
C TYR A 331 0.52 -16.04 32.32
N GLN A 332 -0.05 -15.18 33.16
CA GLN A 332 -1.40 -14.67 33.01
C GLN A 332 -1.40 -13.29 32.35
N ASP A 333 -0.54 -12.40 32.80
CA ASP A 333 -0.48 -11.03 32.30
C ASP A 333 0.97 -10.63 32.04
N LEU A 334 1.20 -10.05 30.86
CA LEU A 334 2.40 -9.33 30.48
C LEU A 334 1.98 -7.91 30.13
N ALA A 335 2.49 -6.92 30.89
CA ALA A 335 2.13 -5.53 30.67
C ALA A 335 3.36 -4.62 30.87
N VAL A 336 3.94 -4.19 29.77
CA VAL A 336 5.19 -3.45 29.71
C VAL A 336 5.03 -2.15 28.96
N GLU A 337 5.39 -1.03 29.56
CA GLU A 337 5.70 0.20 28.84
C GLU A 337 7.18 0.26 28.53
N PHE A 338 7.52 0.74 27.37
CA PHE A 338 8.92 0.87 26.97
C PHE A 338 9.15 2.20 26.27
N SER A 339 10.37 2.70 26.42
CA SER A 339 10.88 3.81 25.63
C SER A 339 12.31 3.51 25.18
N LEU A 340 12.58 3.73 23.90
CA LEU A 340 13.90 3.61 23.29
C LEU A 340 14.28 4.98 22.75
N SER A 341 15.44 5.47 23.15
CA SER A 341 16.00 6.73 22.69
C SER A 341 17.53 6.61 22.55
N ALA A 342 18.19 7.68 22.21
CA ALA A 342 19.67 7.73 22.21
C ALA A 342 20.28 7.38 23.58
N ALA A 343 19.54 7.59 24.68
CA ALA A 343 19.98 7.24 26.03
C ALA A 343 19.90 5.73 26.33
N GLY A 344 19.15 4.97 25.53
CA GLY A 344 18.95 3.53 25.70
C GLY A 344 17.48 3.13 25.83
N LEU A 345 17.27 1.86 26.17
CA LEU A 345 15.97 1.26 26.42
C LEU A 345 15.60 1.38 27.88
N VAL A 346 14.42 1.90 28.17
CA VAL A 346 13.79 1.91 29.50
C VAL A 346 12.54 1.06 29.46
N LEU A 347 12.39 0.16 30.43
CA LEU A 347 11.17 -0.61 30.64
C LEU A 347 10.49 -0.15 31.92
N ALA A 348 9.18 0.00 31.86
CA ALA A 348 8.34 0.39 33.01
C ALA A 348 7.10 -0.49 33.06
N PRO A 349 6.51 -0.69 34.23
CA PRO A 349 5.23 -1.36 34.36
C PRO A 349 4.12 -0.52 33.70
N ALA A 350 3.16 -1.19 33.12
CA ALA A 350 1.99 -0.52 32.54
C ALA A 350 0.95 -0.24 33.65
N GLY A 351 0.92 0.98 34.13
CA GLY A 351 -0.01 1.44 35.18
C GLY A 351 0.70 1.93 36.46
N SER A 352 0.60 1.17 37.56
CA SER A 352 1.28 1.56 38.82
C SER A 352 2.80 1.33 38.73
N PRO A 353 3.64 2.22 39.26
CA PRO A 353 5.09 2.07 39.29
C PRO A 353 5.59 0.77 39.95
N ASP A 354 4.83 0.24 40.90
CA ASP A 354 5.18 -0.98 41.63
C ASP A 354 4.54 -2.24 41.04
N ALA A 355 3.80 -2.13 39.92
CA ALA A 355 3.19 -3.29 39.28
C ALA A 355 4.25 -4.19 38.64
N PRO A 356 4.09 -5.51 38.65
CA PRO A 356 4.95 -6.42 37.93
C PRO A 356 4.78 -6.26 36.41
N LEU A 357 5.86 -6.58 35.67
CA LEU A 357 5.82 -6.63 34.20
C LEU A 357 5.17 -7.92 33.69
N LEU A 358 5.38 -9.02 34.42
CA LEU A 358 4.90 -10.35 34.08
C LEU A 358 4.42 -11.03 35.37
N THR A 359 3.23 -11.62 35.30
CA THR A 359 2.62 -12.35 36.41
C THR A 359 2.13 -13.72 36.01
N ASP A 360 2.13 -14.64 36.94
CA ASP A 360 1.39 -15.90 36.85
C ASP A 360 0.26 -15.94 37.91
N ARG A 361 -0.27 -17.16 38.20
CA ARG A 361 -1.31 -17.33 39.21
C ARG A 361 -0.83 -17.15 40.63
N ASP A 362 0.46 -17.39 40.84
CA ASP A 362 1.06 -17.43 42.16
C ASP A 362 1.76 -16.12 42.54
N GLY A 363 1.96 -15.22 41.55
CA GLY A 363 2.53 -13.91 41.80
C GLY A 363 3.38 -13.33 40.67
N PRO A 364 4.28 -12.40 40.99
CA PRO A 364 5.12 -11.75 40.00
C PRO A 364 6.25 -12.64 39.51
N LEU A 365 6.37 -12.81 38.19
CA LEU A 365 7.52 -13.47 37.54
C LEU A 365 8.64 -12.51 37.24
N LEU A 366 8.32 -11.28 36.81
CA LEU A 366 9.28 -10.19 36.54
C LEU A 366 8.75 -8.87 37.05
N SER A 367 9.61 -8.10 37.72
CA SER A 367 9.33 -6.77 38.22
C SER A 367 10.49 -5.82 37.91
N VAL A 368 10.21 -4.54 37.77
CA VAL A 368 11.23 -3.51 37.59
C VAL A 368 11.90 -3.20 38.92
N ARG A 369 13.21 -3.19 38.92
CA ARG A 369 14.00 -2.77 40.10
C ARG A 369 14.47 -1.33 39.96
N ASP A 370 14.81 -0.95 38.71
CA ASP A 370 15.42 0.35 38.44
C ASP A 370 15.01 0.79 37.01
N LEU A 371 14.55 2.02 36.86
CA LEU A 371 14.14 2.63 35.60
C LEU A 371 15.32 3.22 34.78
N ALA A 372 16.56 2.83 35.10
CA ALA A 372 17.71 3.34 34.39
C ALA A 372 17.75 2.87 32.91
N PRO A 373 18.15 3.75 31.98
CA PRO A 373 18.33 3.36 30.58
C PRO A 373 19.35 2.25 30.41
N ARG A 374 19.05 1.25 29.60
CA ARG A 374 19.93 0.11 29.29
C ARG A 374 20.28 0.09 27.81
N SER A 375 21.48 -0.37 27.48
CA SER A 375 21.89 -0.52 26.09
C SER A 375 21.07 -1.62 25.42
N PRO A 376 20.35 -1.36 24.31
CA PRO A 376 19.61 -2.40 23.60
C PRO A 376 20.53 -3.47 22.96
N LEU A 377 21.81 -3.16 22.73
CA LEU A 377 22.78 -4.10 22.17
C LEU A 377 23.12 -5.24 23.13
N SER A 378 22.91 -5.08 24.43
CA SER A 378 23.08 -6.14 25.41
C SER A 378 22.04 -7.27 25.36
N LEU A 379 20.95 -7.07 24.61
CA LEU A 379 19.90 -8.10 24.38
C LEU A 379 20.23 -9.06 23.23
N VAL A 380 21.25 -8.74 22.41
CA VAL A 380 21.56 -9.50 21.18
C VAL A 380 22.70 -10.51 21.41
N HIS A 381 23.33 -10.47 22.56
CA HIS A 381 24.37 -11.40 23.00
C HIS A 381 23.84 -12.37 24.05
#